data_3eca96e146a25ef820d522a0a3468e7e
#
_entry.id   3eca96e146a25ef820d522a0a3468e7e
#
_cell.length_a   1.000
_cell.length_b   1.000
_cell.length_c   1.000
_cell.angle_alpha   90.00
_cell.angle_beta   90.00
_cell.angle_gamma   90.00
#
_symmetry.space_group_name_H-M   'P 1'
#
loop_
_entity.id
_entity.type
_entity.pdbx_description
1 polymer ?
#
loop_
_entity_poly.entity_id
_entity_poly.type
_entity_poly.pdbx_seq_one_letter_code
_entity_poly.pdbx_strand_id
1 'polypeptide(L)'
;LLAAVALLFVQQAVASPWLRDIASAQKKAKEKNQLIFVDLFADWCGWCHRFEQEVIPSAAFQNSTDDKVLLRLNTEDGKDGSRFAREFGINSLPTFLVLNSDLMIAGMIKGYVPSTEFKKTMDDVEVKYKDFMKRVNDEPSISKDYAKRLSLAKEFESRAAYPQSETRLRKLVGEPAIPPTVRDDAYFELALTQILQKKFDDARKTIAKFGTLQNKGDAFERSRLLIGDIYMQQGNIAAALGEYKSFKTKYPNSQYNRNLDVMIPQLEKQVGGPRK
;
A
#
# COMPACT_ATOMS: atom_id res chain seq x y z
N LEU A 1 68.97 -9.54 0.26
CA LEU A 1 67.84 -9.24 -0.63
C LEU A 1 66.60 -9.95 -0.08
N LEU A 2 65.79 -9.25 0.72
CA LEU A 2 64.48 -9.70 1.20
C LEU A 2 63.41 -9.12 0.25
N ALA A 3 62.75 -9.97 -0.55
CA ALA A 3 61.65 -9.59 -1.37
C ALA A 3 60.37 -9.58 -0.53
N ALA A 4 59.79 -8.41 -0.28
CA ALA A 4 58.48 -8.26 0.34
C ALA A 4 57.39 -8.60 -0.69
N VAL A 5 56.71 -9.72 -0.52
CA VAL A 5 55.51 -10.08 -1.28
C VAL A 5 54.36 -9.30 -0.69
N ALA A 6 53.91 -8.24 -1.37
CA ALA A 6 52.67 -7.55 -1.04
C ALA A 6 51.50 -8.42 -1.47
N LEU A 7 50.80 -9.05 -0.52
CA LEU A 7 49.50 -9.70 -0.72
C LEU A 7 48.47 -8.60 -0.92
N LEU A 8 48.08 -8.36 -2.18
CA LEU A 8 46.89 -7.61 -2.53
C LEU A 8 45.65 -8.44 -2.14
N PHE A 9 45.08 -8.14 -0.99
CA PHE A 9 43.71 -8.60 -0.68
C PHE A 9 42.74 -7.90 -1.61
N VAL A 10 42.38 -8.56 -2.71
CA VAL A 10 41.23 -8.22 -3.51
C VAL A 10 40.00 -8.55 -2.63
N GLN A 11 39.45 -7.54 -1.99
CA GLN A 11 38.18 -7.64 -1.31
C GLN A 11 37.11 -7.87 -2.39
N GLN A 12 36.81 -9.13 -2.66
CA GLN A 12 35.63 -9.47 -3.44
C GLN A 12 34.41 -8.96 -2.64
N ALA A 13 33.81 -7.88 -3.12
CA ALA A 13 32.50 -7.45 -2.68
C ALA A 13 31.54 -8.61 -2.96
N VAL A 14 31.25 -9.39 -1.93
CA VAL A 14 30.21 -10.43 -2.02
C VAL A 14 28.90 -9.66 -2.20
N ALA A 15 28.43 -9.61 -3.44
CA ALA A 15 27.13 -9.05 -3.76
C ALA A 15 26.11 -9.74 -2.82
N SER A 16 25.39 -8.93 -2.04
CA SER A 16 24.39 -9.46 -1.11
C SER A 16 23.40 -10.32 -1.91
N PRO A 17 23.24 -11.62 -1.60
CA PRO A 17 22.41 -12.48 -2.41
C PRO A 17 20.97 -11.97 -2.36
N TRP A 18 20.38 -11.76 -3.55
CA TRP A 18 18.98 -11.43 -3.69
C TRP A 18 18.12 -12.58 -3.14
N LEU A 19 17.28 -12.28 -2.16
CA LEU A 19 16.26 -13.20 -1.71
C LEU A 19 15.12 -13.27 -2.73
N ARG A 20 14.39 -14.40 -2.71
CA ARG A 20 13.33 -14.70 -3.67
C ARG A 20 11.98 -14.98 -2.99
N ASP A 21 11.93 -14.93 -1.65
CA ASP A 21 10.73 -15.12 -0.85
C ASP A 21 10.60 -14.05 0.23
N ILE A 22 9.35 -13.66 0.47
CA ILE A 22 9.01 -12.56 1.38
C ILE A 22 9.35 -12.91 2.83
N ALA A 23 9.10 -14.14 3.26
CA ALA A 23 9.27 -14.54 4.65
C ALA A 23 10.74 -14.46 5.08
N SER A 24 11.66 -14.94 4.23
CA SER A 24 13.11 -14.82 4.47
C SER A 24 13.56 -13.37 4.50
N ALA A 25 13.01 -12.53 3.61
CA ALA A 25 13.34 -11.10 3.59
C ALA A 25 12.88 -10.39 4.86
N GLN A 26 11.64 -10.63 5.31
CA GLN A 26 11.11 -10.09 6.56
C GLN A 26 11.93 -10.53 7.77
N LYS A 27 12.22 -11.83 7.88
CA LYS A 27 13.03 -12.38 8.96
C LYS A 27 14.38 -11.68 9.03
N LYS A 28 15.12 -11.63 7.92
CA LYS A 28 16.43 -11.01 7.84
C LYS A 28 16.38 -9.50 8.14
N ALA A 29 15.37 -8.79 7.63
CA ALA A 29 15.17 -7.38 7.89
C ALA A 29 14.91 -7.10 9.38
N LYS A 30 14.11 -7.94 10.04
CA LYS A 30 13.82 -7.83 11.47
C LYS A 30 15.06 -8.12 12.32
N GLU A 31 15.81 -9.17 12.01
CA GLU A 31 17.04 -9.55 12.73
C GLU A 31 18.12 -8.47 12.66
N LYS A 32 18.22 -7.79 11.50
CA LYS A 32 19.25 -6.78 11.25
C LYS A 32 18.76 -5.34 11.43
N ASN A 33 17.48 -5.13 11.74
CA ASN A 33 16.83 -3.82 11.78
C ASN A 33 17.06 -3.02 10.49
N GLN A 34 16.90 -3.67 9.35
CA GLN A 34 17.13 -3.11 8.02
C GLN A 34 15.81 -2.93 7.25
N LEU A 35 15.79 -2.00 6.31
CA LEU A 35 14.75 -1.93 5.30
C LEU A 35 14.97 -3.04 4.24
N ILE A 36 13.90 -3.34 3.50
CA ILE A 36 13.91 -4.28 2.37
C ILE A 36 13.78 -3.46 1.09
N PHE A 37 14.76 -3.58 0.18
CA PHE A 37 14.63 -3.10 -1.19
C PHE A 37 14.05 -4.23 -2.04
N VAL A 38 12.88 -4.01 -2.64
CA VAL A 38 12.18 -4.99 -3.47
C VAL A 38 12.24 -4.57 -4.93
N ASP A 39 12.80 -5.42 -5.79
CA ASP A 39 12.72 -5.30 -7.25
C ASP A 39 11.58 -6.18 -7.77
N LEU A 40 10.53 -5.54 -8.28
CA LEU A 40 9.38 -6.20 -8.91
C LEU A 40 9.58 -6.17 -10.43
N PHE A 41 9.68 -7.36 -11.03
CA PHE A 41 9.99 -7.54 -12.44
C PHE A 41 9.11 -8.59 -13.11
N ALA A 42 9.19 -8.68 -14.44
CA ALA A 42 8.72 -9.80 -15.23
C ALA A 42 9.73 -10.12 -16.34
N ASP A 43 9.72 -11.35 -16.84
CA ASP A 43 10.73 -11.81 -17.82
C ASP A 43 10.65 -11.09 -19.18
N TRP A 44 9.48 -10.59 -19.56
CA TRP A 44 9.29 -9.77 -20.77
C TRP A 44 9.63 -8.28 -20.59
N CYS A 45 9.92 -7.84 -19.36
CA CYS A 45 10.11 -6.43 -19.04
C CYS A 45 11.51 -5.92 -19.47
N GLY A 46 11.62 -5.33 -20.65
CA GLY A 46 12.89 -4.81 -21.18
C GLY A 46 13.53 -3.74 -20.28
N TRP A 47 12.74 -2.86 -19.66
CA TRP A 47 13.25 -1.87 -18.70
C TRP A 47 13.77 -2.49 -17.40
N CYS A 48 13.21 -3.64 -16.98
CA CYS A 48 13.73 -4.39 -15.84
C CYS A 48 15.10 -4.98 -16.16
N HIS A 49 15.28 -5.57 -17.34
CA HIS A 49 16.57 -6.07 -17.81
C HIS A 49 17.62 -4.95 -17.91
N ARG A 50 17.19 -3.78 -18.42
CA ARG A 50 18.07 -2.63 -18.49
C ARG A 50 18.51 -2.16 -17.10
N PHE A 51 17.61 -2.12 -16.12
CA PHE A 51 17.93 -1.80 -14.73
C PHE A 51 18.95 -2.81 -14.15
N GLU A 52 18.74 -4.10 -14.41
CA GLU A 52 19.64 -5.16 -13.98
C GLU A 52 21.07 -5.01 -14.54
N GLN A 53 21.16 -4.63 -15.81
CA GLN A 53 22.45 -4.51 -16.49
C GLN A 53 23.19 -3.20 -16.20
N GLU A 54 22.48 -2.08 -16.08
CA GLU A 54 23.07 -0.75 -15.99
C GLU A 54 23.11 -0.18 -14.57
N VAL A 55 22.11 -0.52 -13.72
CA VAL A 55 21.94 0.13 -12.41
C VAL A 55 22.42 -0.76 -11.28
N ILE A 56 22.02 -2.01 -11.23
CA ILE A 56 22.42 -2.93 -10.14
C ILE A 56 23.94 -3.02 -9.97
N PRO A 57 24.79 -3.07 -11.05
CA PRO A 57 26.24 -3.11 -10.88
C PRO A 57 26.88 -1.79 -10.47
N SER A 58 26.12 -0.69 -10.51
CA SER A 58 26.65 0.65 -10.25
C SER A 58 26.97 0.89 -8.77
N ALA A 59 27.98 1.71 -8.49
CA ALA A 59 28.28 2.17 -7.14
C ALA A 59 27.11 2.92 -6.51
N ALA A 60 26.31 3.63 -7.31
CA ALA A 60 25.12 4.33 -6.84
C ALA A 60 24.08 3.37 -6.24
N PHE A 61 23.82 2.23 -6.89
CA PHE A 61 22.94 1.20 -6.37
C PHE A 61 23.53 0.54 -5.12
N GLN A 62 24.77 0.09 -5.19
CA GLN A 62 25.44 -0.61 -4.09
C GLN A 62 25.46 0.25 -2.83
N ASN A 63 25.92 1.51 -2.92
CA ASN A 63 25.98 2.43 -1.77
C ASN A 63 24.59 2.82 -1.22
N SER A 64 23.53 2.72 -2.02
CA SER A 64 22.15 3.02 -1.57
C SER A 64 21.42 1.81 -1.01
N THR A 65 21.98 0.61 -1.15
CA THR A 65 21.31 -0.64 -0.77
C THR A 65 22.16 -1.58 0.09
N ASP A 66 23.41 -1.21 0.43
CA ASP A 66 24.34 -2.00 1.24
C ASP A 66 23.83 -2.26 2.67
N ASP A 67 23.02 -1.35 3.20
CA ASP A 67 22.35 -1.44 4.49
C ASP A 67 20.94 -2.05 4.39
N LYS A 68 20.53 -2.59 3.24
CA LYS A 68 19.18 -3.11 2.99
C LYS A 68 19.20 -4.61 2.68
N VAL A 69 18.08 -5.26 2.97
CA VAL A 69 17.82 -6.62 2.49
C VAL A 69 17.31 -6.55 1.06
N LEU A 70 17.96 -7.25 0.15
CA LEU A 70 17.58 -7.26 -1.27
C LEU A 70 16.59 -8.42 -1.52
N LEU A 71 15.43 -8.10 -2.08
CA LEU A 71 14.37 -9.03 -2.45
C LEU A 71 14.00 -8.79 -3.91
N ARG A 72 13.97 -9.85 -4.73
CA ARG A 72 13.59 -9.76 -6.13
C ARG A 72 12.45 -10.74 -6.43
N LEU A 73 11.32 -10.24 -6.92
CA LEU A 73 10.11 -11.00 -7.13
C LEU A 73 9.60 -10.86 -8.57
N ASN A 74 9.37 -11.98 -9.25
CA ASN A 74 8.70 -12.00 -10.54
C ASN A 74 7.19 -11.88 -10.33
N THR A 75 6.57 -10.81 -10.88
CA THR A 75 5.14 -10.53 -10.71
C THR A 75 4.23 -11.53 -11.43
N GLU A 76 4.79 -12.44 -12.22
CA GLU A 76 4.07 -13.47 -12.99
C GLU A 76 4.39 -14.91 -12.55
N ASP A 77 5.06 -15.07 -11.39
CA ASP A 77 5.49 -16.38 -10.89
C ASP A 77 4.34 -17.29 -10.40
N GLY A 78 3.11 -16.76 -10.33
CA GLY A 78 1.96 -17.46 -9.75
C GLY A 78 2.04 -17.69 -8.24
N LYS A 79 3.06 -17.13 -7.57
CA LYS A 79 3.37 -17.31 -6.15
C LYS A 79 3.44 -15.96 -5.43
N ASP A 80 4.52 -15.74 -4.69
CA ASP A 80 4.74 -14.55 -3.87
C ASP A 80 4.79 -13.27 -4.71
N GLY A 81 5.46 -13.26 -5.85
CA GLY A 81 5.56 -12.08 -6.70
C GLY A 81 4.20 -11.66 -7.25
N SER A 82 3.43 -12.61 -7.80
CA SER A 82 2.08 -12.34 -8.32
C SER A 82 1.11 -11.91 -7.22
N ARG A 83 1.21 -12.52 -6.03
CA ARG A 83 0.40 -12.13 -4.86
C ARG A 83 0.76 -10.71 -4.43
N PHE A 84 2.05 -10.43 -4.28
CA PHE A 84 2.57 -9.15 -3.83
C PHE A 84 2.20 -8.01 -4.78
N ALA A 85 2.32 -8.24 -6.09
CA ALA A 85 1.92 -7.27 -7.10
C ALA A 85 0.43 -6.87 -6.97
N ARG A 86 -0.45 -7.85 -6.72
CA ARG A 86 -1.88 -7.57 -6.49
C ARG A 86 -2.13 -6.85 -5.18
N GLU A 87 -1.48 -7.25 -4.09
CA GLU A 87 -1.66 -6.66 -2.75
C GLU A 87 -1.21 -5.19 -2.71
N PHE A 88 -0.15 -4.86 -3.42
CA PHE A 88 0.39 -3.50 -3.49
C PHE A 88 -0.08 -2.70 -4.73
N GLY A 89 -1.00 -3.27 -5.53
CA GLY A 89 -1.56 -2.58 -6.70
C GLY A 89 -0.53 -2.22 -7.77
N ILE A 90 0.45 -3.11 -7.99
CA ILE A 90 1.52 -2.91 -8.99
C ILE A 90 0.94 -3.15 -10.38
N ASN A 91 0.93 -2.11 -11.20
CA ASN A 91 0.35 -2.10 -12.55
C ASN A 91 1.33 -1.67 -13.63
N SER A 92 2.59 -1.45 -13.28
CA SER A 92 3.67 -1.08 -14.21
C SER A 92 5.00 -1.64 -13.72
N LEU A 93 5.91 -1.93 -14.65
CA LEU A 93 7.24 -2.48 -14.37
C LEU A 93 8.33 -1.69 -15.10
N PRO A 94 9.55 -1.59 -14.53
CA PRO A 94 9.86 -2.02 -13.18
C PRO A 94 9.16 -1.18 -12.11
N THR A 95 8.90 -1.76 -10.95
CA THR A 95 8.49 -1.01 -9.75
C THR A 95 9.35 -1.49 -8.59
N PHE A 96 9.89 -0.54 -7.84
CA PHE A 96 10.68 -0.83 -6.66
C PHE A 96 9.94 -0.38 -5.41
N LEU A 97 9.95 -1.22 -4.38
CA LEU A 97 9.43 -0.88 -3.08
C LEU A 97 10.57 -0.86 -2.06
N VAL A 98 10.53 0.11 -1.18
CA VAL A 98 11.32 0.09 0.05
C VAL A 98 10.35 -0.17 1.20
N LEU A 99 10.55 -1.25 1.92
CA LEU A 99 9.63 -1.72 2.97
C LEU A 99 10.36 -1.83 4.30
N ASN A 100 9.65 -1.68 5.41
CA ASN A 100 10.17 -2.15 6.69
C ASN A 100 9.92 -3.66 6.88
N SER A 101 10.38 -4.21 8.00
CA SER A 101 10.22 -5.63 8.33
C SER A 101 8.76 -6.10 8.49
N ASP A 102 7.82 -5.16 8.69
CA ASP A 102 6.38 -5.45 8.77
C ASP A 102 5.66 -5.25 7.43
N LEU A 103 6.41 -5.10 6.34
CA LEU A 103 5.97 -4.81 4.97
C LEU A 103 5.25 -3.45 4.79
N MET A 104 5.39 -2.54 5.74
CA MET A 104 4.93 -1.17 5.55
C MET A 104 5.78 -0.47 4.51
N ILE A 105 5.16 0.23 3.57
CA ILE A 105 5.83 0.97 2.51
C ILE A 105 6.57 2.18 3.10
N ALA A 106 7.89 2.14 3.06
CA ALA A 106 8.74 3.30 3.29
C ALA A 106 8.79 4.20 2.05
N GLY A 107 8.84 3.60 0.86
CA GLY A 107 8.73 4.31 -0.41
C GLY A 107 8.45 3.38 -1.59
N MET A 108 7.98 3.99 -2.70
CA MET A 108 7.71 3.31 -3.96
C MET A 108 8.33 4.13 -5.09
N ILE A 109 9.02 3.45 -5.99
CA ILE A 109 9.65 4.03 -7.19
C ILE A 109 9.05 3.30 -8.39
N LYS A 110 8.39 4.03 -9.30
CA LYS A 110 7.76 3.48 -10.49
C LYS A 110 8.57 3.84 -11.74
N GLY A 111 8.85 2.82 -12.54
CA GLY A 111 9.60 2.97 -13.78
C GLY A 111 11.11 2.86 -13.59
N TYR A 112 11.82 2.91 -14.70
CA TYR A 112 13.28 2.87 -14.75
C TYR A 112 13.89 4.16 -14.20
N VAL A 113 14.89 4.02 -13.33
CA VAL A 113 15.71 5.12 -12.81
C VAL A 113 17.17 4.85 -13.20
N PRO A 114 17.82 5.75 -13.93
CA PRO A 114 19.22 5.56 -14.31
C PRO A 114 20.16 5.64 -13.09
N SER A 115 21.34 5.02 -13.19
CA SER A 115 22.30 4.97 -12.09
C SER A 115 22.74 6.36 -11.60
N THR A 116 22.74 7.36 -12.48
CA THR A 116 23.06 8.76 -12.14
C THR A 116 22.06 9.43 -11.21
N GLU A 117 20.82 8.97 -11.20
CA GLU A 117 19.71 9.52 -10.40
C GLU A 117 19.30 8.59 -9.25
N PHE A 118 19.77 7.34 -9.27
CA PHE A 118 19.29 6.31 -8.35
C PHE A 118 19.58 6.67 -6.88
N LYS A 119 20.78 7.15 -6.59
CA LYS A 119 21.14 7.55 -5.22
C LYS A 119 20.22 8.65 -4.71
N LYS A 120 20.01 9.71 -5.50
CA LYS A 120 19.13 10.81 -5.12
C LYS A 120 17.70 10.32 -4.87
N THR A 121 17.20 9.44 -5.73
CA THR A 121 15.86 8.86 -5.60
C THR A 121 15.71 8.06 -4.29
N MET A 122 16.73 7.28 -3.94
CA MET A 122 16.75 6.52 -2.68
C MET A 122 16.86 7.44 -1.45
N ASP A 123 17.73 8.47 -1.51
CA ASP A 123 17.84 9.47 -0.44
C ASP A 123 16.49 10.17 -0.20
N ASP A 124 15.77 10.55 -1.26
CA ASP A 124 14.44 11.17 -1.17
C ASP A 124 13.39 10.23 -0.52
N VAL A 125 13.45 8.93 -0.81
CA VAL A 125 12.60 7.91 -0.16
C VAL A 125 12.91 7.84 1.34
N GLU A 126 14.17 7.78 1.71
CA GLU A 126 14.59 7.67 3.11
C GLU A 126 14.24 8.91 3.91
N VAL A 127 14.45 10.10 3.36
CA VAL A 127 14.08 11.37 4.01
C VAL A 127 12.58 11.40 4.30
N LYS A 128 11.73 11.09 3.31
CA LYS A 128 10.27 11.05 3.49
C LYS A 128 9.84 10.01 4.53
N TYR A 129 10.51 8.86 4.55
CA TYR A 129 10.21 7.82 5.54
C TYR A 129 10.64 8.24 6.96
N LYS A 130 11.81 8.82 7.11
CA LYS A 130 12.29 9.38 8.40
C LYS A 130 11.35 10.47 8.93
N ASP A 131 10.90 11.36 8.06
CA ASP A 131 9.91 12.39 8.43
C ASP A 131 8.57 11.80 8.87
N PHE A 132 8.10 10.76 8.18
CA PHE A 132 6.91 10.02 8.60
C PHE A 132 7.11 9.39 9.98
N MET A 133 8.21 8.66 10.18
CA MET A 133 8.50 8.02 11.48
C MET A 133 8.66 9.03 12.61
N LYS A 134 9.21 10.21 12.33
CA LYS A 134 9.24 11.31 13.30
C LYS A 134 7.83 11.70 13.73
N ARG A 135 6.90 11.91 12.77
CA ARG A 135 5.49 12.22 13.11
C ARG A 135 4.80 11.09 13.90
N VAL A 136 5.14 9.82 13.60
CA VAL A 136 4.66 8.68 14.37
C VAL A 136 5.15 8.73 15.82
N ASN A 137 6.41 9.04 16.03
CA ASN A 137 7.00 9.15 17.39
C ASN A 137 6.42 10.37 18.15
N ASP A 138 6.11 11.46 17.43
CA ASP A 138 5.50 12.66 17.98
C ASP A 138 3.97 12.55 18.15
N GLU A 139 3.34 11.40 17.83
CA GLU A 139 1.88 11.20 17.89
C GLU A 139 1.27 11.60 19.25
N PRO A 140 1.91 11.37 20.41
CA PRO A 140 1.37 11.84 21.69
C PRO A 140 1.15 13.36 21.77
N SER A 141 1.98 14.15 21.08
CA SER A 141 1.89 15.61 21.07
C SER A 141 0.64 16.13 20.35
N ILE A 142 0.08 15.34 19.42
CA ILE A 142 -1.13 15.70 18.65
C ILE A 142 -2.41 15.04 19.19
N SER A 143 -2.38 14.55 20.43
CA SER A 143 -3.50 13.81 21.04
C SER A 143 -4.85 14.55 21.00
N LYS A 144 -4.85 15.88 21.02
CA LYS A 144 -6.04 16.73 20.92
C LYS A 144 -6.32 17.26 19.52
N ASP A 145 -5.43 17.03 18.55
CA ASP A 145 -5.59 17.46 17.16
C ASP A 145 -6.19 16.31 16.32
N TYR A 146 -7.50 16.23 16.31
CA TYR A 146 -8.22 15.16 15.63
C TYR A 146 -7.93 15.11 14.12
N ALA A 147 -7.73 16.27 13.47
CA ALA A 147 -7.41 16.33 12.03
C ALA A 147 -6.03 15.74 11.73
N LYS A 148 -5.01 16.08 12.53
CA LYS A 148 -3.67 15.47 12.39
C LYS A 148 -3.68 13.99 12.71
N ARG A 149 -4.44 13.55 13.71
CA ARG A 149 -4.60 12.12 14.04
C ARG A 149 -5.24 11.36 12.87
N LEU A 150 -6.27 11.92 12.23
CA LEU A 150 -6.88 11.34 11.03
C LEU A 150 -5.88 11.29 9.88
N SER A 151 -5.16 12.37 9.61
CA SER A 151 -4.13 12.42 8.57
C SER A 151 -3.05 11.36 8.77
N LEU A 152 -2.58 11.17 10.00
CA LEU A 152 -1.59 10.14 10.32
C LEU A 152 -2.15 8.72 10.08
N ALA A 153 -3.41 8.46 10.45
CA ALA A 153 -4.06 7.17 10.21
C ALA A 153 -4.18 6.88 8.70
N LYS A 154 -4.54 7.87 7.90
CA LYS A 154 -4.59 7.77 6.42
C LYS A 154 -3.22 7.54 5.81
N GLU A 155 -2.18 8.14 6.38
CA GLU A 155 -0.80 7.90 5.91
C GLU A 155 -0.35 6.46 6.20
N PHE A 156 -0.72 5.86 7.33
CA PHE A 156 -0.52 4.44 7.57
C PHE A 156 -1.24 3.56 6.53
N GLU A 157 -2.47 3.91 6.16
CA GLU A 157 -3.23 3.20 5.13
C GLU A 157 -2.51 3.26 3.77
N SER A 158 -2.11 4.46 3.34
CA SER A 158 -1.40 4.65 2.07
C SER A 158 -0.06 3.92 2.00
N ARG A 159 0.51 3.57 3.15
CA ARG A 159 1.73 2.76 3.29
C ARG A 159 1.44 1.26 3.45
N ALA A 160 0.21 0.82 3.18
CA ALA A 160 -0.26 -0.55 3.37
C ALA A 160 -0.14 -1.07 4.83
N ALA A 161 0.04 -0.18 5.78
CA ALA A 161 0.08 -0.49 7.21
C ALA A 161 -1.34 -0.49 7.82
N TYR A 162 -2.22 -1.30 7.23
CA TYR A 162 -3.65 -1.32 7.55
C TYR A 162 -3.98 -1.60 9.03
N PRO A 163 -3.31 -2.54 9.73
CA PRO A 163 -3.59 -2.76 11.17
C PRO A 163 -3.29 -1.53 12.03
N GLN A 164 -2.23 -0.79 11.71
CA GLN A 164 -1.83 0.43 12.42
C GLN A 164 -2.81 1.58 12.13
N SER A 165 -3.27 1.70 10.88
CA SER A 165 -4.32 2.63 10.48
C SER A 165 -5.63 2.32 11.22
N GLU A 166 -6.11 1.08 11.15
CA GLU A 166 -7.34 0.65 11.81
C GLU A 166 -7.33 0.94 13.32
N THR A 167 -6.23 0.65 13.99
CA THR A 167 -6.08 0.90 15.43
C THR A 167 -6.29 2.39 15.75
N ARG A 168 -5.72 3.29 14.94
CA ARG A 168 -5.85 4.74 15.12
C ARG A 168 -7.25 5.24 14.80
N LEU A 169 -7.83 4.75 13.73
CA LEU A 169 -9.18 5.11 13.32
C LEU A 169 -10.23 4.65 14.35
N ARG A 170 -10.09 3.44 14.90
CA ARG A 170 -10.96 2.95 15.98
C ARG A 170 -10.88 3.83 17.23
N LYS A 171 -9.68 4.25 17.64
CA LYS A 171 -9.51 5.20 18.74
C LYS A 171 -10.17 6.54 18.40
N LEU A 172 -9.99 7.03 17.19
CA LEU A 172 -10.48 8.33 16.75
C LEU A 172 -12.02 8.39 16.75
N VAL A 173 -12.71 7.38 16.16
CA VAL A 173 -14.18 7.32 16.15
C VAL A 173 -14.80 7.06 17.52
N GLY A 174 -14.01 6.65 18.50
CA GLY A 174 -14.42 6.47 19.91
C GLY A 174 -14.32 7.74 20.75
N GLU A 175 -13.74 8.83 20.23
CA GLU A 175 -13.56 10.07 20.99
C GLU A 175 -14.88 10.86 21.10
N PRO A 176 -15.35 11.18 22.32
CA PRO A 176 -16.62 11.88 22.51
C PRO A 176 -16.65 13.30 21.93
N ALA A 177 -15.48 13.97 21.93
CA ALA A 177 -15.34 15.38 21.52
C ALA A 177 -14.86 15.55 20.07
N ILE A 178 -14.87 14.47 19.25
CA ILE A 178 -14.44 14.54 17.85
C ILE A 178 -15.39 15.44 17.04
N PRO A 179 -14.87 16.41 16.27
CA PRO A 179 -15.69 17.22 15.38
C PRO A 179 -16.44 16.34 14.35
N PRO A 180 -17.72 16.66 14.03
CA PRO A 180 -18.55 15.84 13.14
C PRO A 180 -17.89 15.55 11.79
N THR A 181 -17.23 16.53 11.17
CA THR A 181 -16.55 16.35 9.87
C THR A 181 -15.38 15.36 9.96
N VAL A 182 -14.55 15.47 10.99
CA VAL A 182 -13.42 14.53 11.20
C VAL A 182 -13.93 13.14 11.58
N ARG A 183 -15.00 13.08 12.38
CA ARG A 183 -15.66 11.81 12.77
C ARG A 183 -16.16 11.08 11.54
N ASP A 184 -16.85 11.77 10.67
CA ASP A 184 -17.47 11.18 9.48
C ASP A 184 -16.43 10.64 8.51
N ASP A 185 -15.36 11.41 8.27
CA ASP A 185 -14.21 10.92 7.49
C ASP A 185 -13.52 9.73 8.18
N ALA A 186 -13.36 9.76 9.50
CA ALA A 186 -12.74 8.66 10.23
C ALA A 186 -13.56 7.35 10.15
N TYR A 187 -14.90 7.43 10.16
CA TYR A 187 -15.76 6.25 9.93
C TYR A 187 -15.63 5.70 8.52
N PHE A 188 -15.58 6.57 7.51
CA PHE A 188 -15.35 6.15 6.13
C PHE A 188 -14.00 5.45 5.97
N GLU A 189 -12.91 6.07 6.42
CA GLU A 189 -11.56 5.51 6.33
C GLU A 189 -11.43 4.20 7.14
N LEU A 190 -12.11 4.10 8.28
CA LEU A 190 -12.14 2.85 9.06
C LEU A 190 -12.79 1.71 8.28
N ALA A 191 -13.93 1.96 7.65
CA ALA A 191 -14.60 0.96 6.83
C ALA A 191 -13.73 0.56 5.63
N LEU A 192 -13.11 1.54 4.95
CA LEU A 192 -12.22 1.30 3.82
C LEU A 192 -11.00 0.48 4.24
N THR A 193 -10.32 0.86 5.33
CA THR A 193 -9.17 0.13 5.87
C THR A 193 -9.54 -1.33 6.23
N GLN A 194 -10.74 -1.57 6.74
CA GLN A 194 -11.24 -2.93 7.01
C GLN A 194 -11.48 -3.73 5.73
N ILE A 195 -12.00 -3.10 4.67
CA ILE A 195 -12.17 -3.72 3.36
C ILE A 195 -10.81 -4.12 2.77
N LEU A 196 -9.81 -3.24 2.84
CA LEU A 196 -8.46 -3.52 2.37
C LEU A 196 -7.81 -4.71 3.11
N GLN A 197 -8.19 -4.93 4.37
CA GLN A 197 -7.83 -6.12 5.14
C GLN A 197 -8.73 -7.33 4.90
N LYS A 198 -9.72 -7.25 3.99
CA LYS A 198 -10.74 -8.28 3.76
C LYS A 198 -11.61 -8.60 4.99
N LYS A 199 -11.67 -7.69 5.97
CA LYS A 199 -12.52 -7.77 7.16
C LYS A 199 -13.93 -7.24 6.83
N PHE A 200 -14.60 -7.88 5.88
CA PHE A 200 -15.84 -7.37 5.29
C PHE A 200 -16.99 -7.21 6.30
N ASP A 201 -17.11 -8.12 7.26
CA ASP A 201 -18.16 -8.04 8.28
C ASP A 201 -17.92 -6.89 9.25
N ASP A 202 -16.67 -6.61 9.60
CA ASP A 202 -16.33 -5.45 10.42
C ASP A 202 -16.59 -4.15 9.67
N ALA A 203 -16.29 -4.09 8.37
CA ALA A 203 -16.60 -2.94 7.53
C ALA A 203 -18.12 -2.68 7.48
N ARG A 204 -18.94 -3.73 7.28
CA ARG A 204 -20.42 -3.60 7.32
C ARG A 204 -20.91 -3.08 8.69
N LYS A 205 -20.38 -3.60 9.80
CA LYS A 205 -20.72 -3.11 11.15
C LYS A 205 -20.32 -1.65 11.34
N THR A 206 -19.14 -1.26 10.85
CA THR A 206 -18.68 0.13 10.91
C THR A 206 -19.59 1.06 10.13
N ILE A 207 -20.00 0.69 8.89
CA ILE A 207 -20.93 1.47 8.07
C ILE A 207 -22.32 1.54 8.72
N ALA A 208 -22.80 0.44 9.28
CA ALA A 208 -24.08 0.42 9.99
C ALA A 208 -24.06 1.35 11.22
N LYS A 209 -23.01 1.31 12.03
CA LYS A 209 -22.81 2.20 13.18
C LYS A 209 -22.74 3.67 12.73
N PHE A 210 -22.01 3.96 11.65
CA PHE A 210 -21.99 5.31 11.06
C PHE A 210 -23.42 5.76 10.70
N GLY A 211 -24.25 4.85 10.18
CA GLY A 211 -25.64 5.11 9.83
C GLY A 211 -26.52 5.58 10.99
N THR A 212 -26.20 5.22 12.23
CA THR A 212 -26.98 5.61 13.44
C THR A 212 -26.64 7.02 13.95
N LEU A 213 -25.58 7.65 13.46
CA LEU A 213 -25.14 8.96 13.93
C LEU A 213 -26.04 10.06 13.39
N GLN A 214 -26.11 11.18 14.16
CA GLN A 214 -26.79 12.41 13.73
C GLN A 214 -25.86 13.28 12.87
N ASN A 215 -26.44 14.15 12.04
CA ASN A 215 -25.73 15.17 11.26
C ASN A 215 -24.58 14.58 10.42
N LYS A 216 -24.87 13.55 9.62
CA LYS A 216 -23.91 12.89 8.73
C LYS A 216 -23.68 13.71 7.46
N GLY A 217 -22.40 13.90 7.10
CA GLY A 217 -21.99 14.53 5.85
C GLY A 217 -21.85 13.56 4.68
N ASP A 218 -21.23 14.05 3.60
CA ASP A 218 -20.95 13.32 2.35
C ASP A 218 -20.19 12.01 2.54
N ALA A 219 -19.30 11.94 3.53
CA ALA A 219 -18.57 10.72 3.87
C ALA A 219 -19.49 9.53 4.17
N PHE A 220 -20.72 9.79 4.68
CA PHE A 220 -21.69 8.72 4.89
C PHE A 220 -22.22 8.16 3.56
N GLU A 221 -22.55 9.01 2.59
CA GLU A 221 -22.98 8.53 1.27
C GLU A 221 -21.86 7.69 0.64
N ARG A 222 -20.61 8.18 0.64
CA ARG A 222 -19.45 7.39 0.16
C ARG A 222 -19.34 6.04 0.84
N SER A 223 -19.55 6.00 2.16
CA SER A 223 -19.48 4.73 2.91
C SER A 223 -20.54 3.72 2.48
N ARG A 224 -21.71 4.17 2.01
CA ARG A 224 -22.75 3.29 1.48
C ARG A 224 -22.35 2.58 0.19
N LEU A 225 -21.56 3.21 -0.65
CA LEU A 225 -21.01 2.58 -1.87
C LEU A 225 -20.06 1.42 -1.54
N LEU A 226 -19.33 1.53 -0.43
CA LEU A 226 -18.40 0.47 -0.01
C LEU A 226 -19.09 -0.89 0.20
N ILE A 227 -20.42 -0.94 0.43
CA ILE A 227 -21.15 -2.21 0.53
C ILE A 227 -21.19 -2.92 -0.81
N GLY A 228 -21.42 -2.18 -1.90
CA GLY A 228 -21.32 -2.71 -3.26
C GLY A 228 -19.88 -3.18 -3.59
N ASP A 229 -18.87 -2.39 -3.18
CA ASP A 229 -17.46 -2.74 -3.38
C ASP A 229 -17.07 -4.02 -2.62
N ILE A 230 -17.60 -4.23 -1.42
CA ILE A 230 -17.43 -5.49 -0.67
C ILE A 230 -17.96 -6.68 -1.50
N TYR A 231 -19.15 -6.57 -2.06
CA TYR A 231 -19.72 -7.64 -2.89
C TYR A 231 -18.90 -7.87 -4.17
N MET A 232 -18.39 -6.80 -4.79
CA MET A 232 -17.46 -6.91 -5.93
C MET A 232 -16.21 -7.72 -5.57
N GLN A 233 -15.58 -7.41 -4.45
CA GLN A 233 -14.39 -8.14 -3.99
C GLN A 233 -14.69 -9.60 -3.59
N GLN A 234 -15.93 -9.89 -3.22
CA GLN A 234 -16.41 -11.25 -2.94
C GLN A 234 -16.83 -12.01 -4.22
N GLY A 235 -16.75 -11.38 -5.40
CA GLY A 235 -17.19 -11.95 -6.68
C GLY A 235 -18.71 -12.03 -6.84
N ASN A 236 -19.49 -11.44 -5.92
CA ASN A 236 -20.94 -11.42 -5.97
C ASN A 236 -21.47 -10.21 -6.74
N ILE A 237 -21.30 -10.25 -8.07
CA ILE A 237 -21.64 -9.14 -8.96
C ILE A 237 -23.14 -8.80 -8.89
N ALA A 238 -24.02 -9.79 -8.73
CA ALA A 238 -25.46 -9.57 -8.63
C ALA A 238 -25.84 -8.77 -7.38
N ALA A 239 -25.25 -9.10 -6.22
CA ALA A 239 -25.47 -8.35 -4.99
C ALA A 239 -24.88 -6.93 -5.08
N ALA A 240 -23.68 -6.77 -5.64
CA ALA A 240 -23.07 -5.47 -5.88
C ALA A 240 -23.97 -4.57 -6.73
N LEU A 241 -24.49 -5.11 -7.84
CA LEU A 241 -25.41 -4.40 -8.73
C LEU A 241 -26.69 -3.95 -7.99
N GLY A 242 -27.24 -4.81 -7.13
CA GLY A 242 -28.39 -4.49 -6.27
C GLY A 242 -28.11 -3.30 -5.35
N GLU A 243 -26.97 -3.29 -4.68
CA GLU A 243 -26.57 -2.20 -3.78
C GLU A 243 -26.36 -0.87 -4.53
N TYR A 244 -25.69 -0.88 -5.69
CA TYR A 244 -25.49 0.34 -6.48
C TYR A 244 -26.80 0.93 -7.03
N LYS A 245 -27.75 0.08 -7.48
CA LYS A 245 -29.07 0.54 -7.88
C LYS A 245 -29.86 1.12 -6.71
N SER A 246 -29.81 0.45 -5.55
CA SER A 246 -30.43 0.93 -4.31
C SER A 246 -29.85 2.27 -3.88
N PHE A 247 -28.52 2.44 -4.00
CA PHE A 247 -27.85 3.71 -3.72
C PHE A 247 -28.41 4.84 -4.60
N LYS A 248 -28.49 4.65 -5.92
CA LYS A 248 -29.03 5.68 -6.85
C LYS A 248 -30.48 6.07 -6.51
N THR A 249 -31.31 5.09 -6.14
CA THR A 249 -32.70 5.35 -5.75
C THR A 249 -32.76 6.16 -4.46
N LYS A 250 -31.90 5.83 -3.48
CA LYS A 250 -31.89 6.48 -2.16
C LYS A 250 -31.24 7.85 -2.17
N TYR A 251 -30.26 8.06 -3.04
CA TYR A 251 -29.47 9.29 -3.16
C TYR A 251 -29.48 9.82 -4.61
N PRO A 252 -30.66 10.26 -5.13
CA PRO A 252 -30.80 10.62 -6.56
C PRO A 252 -29.92 11.80 -6.97
N ASN A 253 -29.58 12.70 -6.05
CA ASN A 253 -28.77 13.89 -6.29
C ASN A 253 -27.30 13.70 -5.91
N SER A 254 -26.87 12.49 -5.58
CA SER A 254 -25.48 12.21 -5.20
C SER A 254 -24.52 12.43 -6.37
N GLN A 255 -23.43 13.11 -6.12
CA GLN A 255 -22.34 13.29 -7.09
C GLN A 255 -21.73 11.96 -7.58
N TYR A 256 -21.86 10.89 -6.81
CA TYR A 256 -21.35 9.55 -7.14
C TYR A 256 -22.18 8.83 -8.21
N ASN A 257 -23.40 9.29 -8.48
CA ASN A 257 -24.28 8.68 -9.48
C ASN A 257 -23.68 8.68 -10.87
N ARG A 258 -22.85 9.69 -11.23
CA ARG A 258 -22.15 9.73 -12.53
C ARG A 258 -21.29 8.49 -12.78
N ASN A 259 -20.56 8.04 -11.78
CA ASN A 259 -19.74 6.81 -11.90
C ASN A 259 -20.62 5.57 -11.99
N LEU A 260 -21.71 5.54 -11.24
CA LEU A 260 -22.67 4.42 -11.24
C LEU A 260 -23.41 4.32 -12.59
N ASP A 261 -23.66 5.44 -13.28
CA ASP A 261 -24.28 5.46 -14.62
C ASP A 261 -23.43 4.72 -15.66
N VAL A 262 -22.11 4.72 -15.50
CA VAL A 262 -21.19 3.98 -16.36
C VAL A 262 -21.05 2.52 -15.90
N MET A 263 -20.95 2.30 -14.61
CA MET A 263 -20.63 0.98 -14.05
C MET A 263 -21.83 0.02 -14.06
N ILE A 264 -23.04 0.50 -13.73
CA ILE A 264 -24.23 -0.36 -13.64
C ILE A 264 -24.53 -1.10 -14.95
N PRO A 265 -24.55 -0.46 -16.14
CA PRO A 265 -24.78 -1.17 -17.41
C PRO A 265 -23.72 -2.24 -17.73
N GLN A 266 -22.50 -2.04 -17.30
CA GLN A 266 -21.43 -3.03 -17.47
C GLN A 266 -21.65 -4.25 -16.59
N LEU A 267 -22.04 -4.05 -15.31
CA LEU A 267 -22.36 -5.13 -14.39
C LEU A 267 -23.62 -5.90 -14.81
N GLU A 268 -24.64 -5.22 -15.35
CA GLU A 268 -25.84 -5.86 -15.90
C GLU A 268 -25.52 -6.85 -17.03
N LYS A 269 -24.61 -6.47 -17.95
CA LYS A 269 -24.13 -7.36 -19.01
C LYS A 269 -23.42 -8.60 -18.46
N GLN A 270 -22.66 -8.44 -17.37
CA GLN A 270 -21.96 -9.55 -16.74
C GLN A 270 -22.92 -10.52 -16.02
N VAL A 271 -23.99 -9.98 -15.40
CA VAL A 271 -24.99 -10.81 -14.70
C VAL A 271 -25.96 -11.47 -15.69
N GLY A 272 -26.35 -10.79 -16.79
CA GLY A 272 -27.30 -11.28 -17.79
C GLY A 272 -26.68 -12.10 -18.93
N GLY A 273 -25.35 -12.21 -19.02
CA GLY A 273 -24.67 -13.01 -20.03
C GLY A 273 -24.80 -14.52 -19.77
N PRO A 274 -24.70 -15.36 -20.80
CA PRO A 274 -24.70 -16.81 -20.60
C PRO A 274 -23.54 -17.24 -19.70
N ARG A 275 -23.85 -17.97 -18.63
CA ARG A 275 -22.84 -18.57 -17.75
C ARG A 275 -21.99 -19.54 -18.59
N LYS A 276 -20.72 -19.19 -18.81
CA LYS A 276 -19.75 -20.11 -19.46
C LYS A 276 -19.34 -21.19 -18.50
#